data_ae3df64014f1949b3518e88509601967
#
_entry.id   ae3df64014f1949b3518e88509601967
#
_cell.length_a   1.000
_cell.length_b   1.000
_cell.length_c   1.000
_cell.angle_alpha   90.00
_cell.angle_beta   90.00
_cell.angle_gamma   90.00
#
_symmetry.space_group_name_H-M   'P 1'
#
loop_
_entity.id
_entity.type
_entity.pdbx_description
1 polymer ?
#
loop_
_entity_poly.entity_id
_entity_poly.type
_entity_poly.pdbx_seq_one_letter_code
_entity_poly.pdbx_strand_id
1 'polypeptide(L)'
;QPPATPVPTPVADSVSIVAVTPAPTETPVPTPTPSPTPEPTPVPAPTAIPFSYYAPTVNMTFEELIGGLEDTFHESEGTEANWPKGYPPADTYYVIVDEYWQVVMVYTKDANGEYTQPVRYMLCTTGSKKLGPTRKGIYPLKECRIRFGTFAGGDYAAQYWTLIVSRTYFHSILYTKKDFSTLIVKEYNNLGTRASHGCIRLPVPDARWIWYNLAPGTQIEIRVGSKSDEATKAIREQLKLAPVPDYWPQKLLLKDIPYTDNWRIEDVDTTVPFVNATPPPVPKS
;
A
#
# COMPACT_ATOMS: atom_id res chain seq x y z
N GLN A 1 58.02 47.43 8.73
CA GLN A 1 58.82 46.39 8.09
C GLN A 1 59.98 45.97 9.02
N PRO A 2 60.09 44.66 9.33
CA PRO A 2 61.33 44.11 9.91
C PRO A 2 62.23 43.51 8.81
N PRO A 3 63.53 43.37 9.06
CA PRO A 3 64.55 43.10 8.03
C PRO A 3 64.72 41.60 7.74
N ALA A 4 65.26 41.35 6.53
CA ALA A 4 65.51 40.01 5.98
C ALA A 4 66.77 39.35 6.59
N THR A 5 66.63 37.99 6.80
CA THR A 5 67.75 37.13 7.25
C THR A 5 68.51 36.52 6.05
N PRO A 6 69.79 36.37 6.10
CA PRO A 6 70.59 35.92 4.94
C PRO A 6 70.65 34.42 4.79
N VAL A 7 70.72 33.96 3.51
CA VAL A 7 70.85 32.58 3.06
C VAL A 7 72.29 32.10 3.19
N PRO A 8 72.64 30.91 3.69
CA PRO A 8 73.96 30.35 3.69
C PRO A 8 74.29 29.65 2.35
N THR A 9 75.56 29.85 1.92
CA THR A 9 76.19 29.28 0.74
C THR A 9 76.54 27.79 0.93
N PRO A 10 76.42 26.93 -0.09
CA PRO A 10 76.80 25.53 0.04
C PRO A 10 78.28 25.29 -0.07
N VAL A 11 78.84 24.46 0.81
CA VAL A 11 80.20 23.94 0.80
C VAL A 11 80.20 22.67 -0.06
N ALA A 12 81.17 22.62 -0.99
CA ALA A 12 81.41 21.46 -1.83
C ALA A 12 82.26 20.44 -1.08
N ASP A 13 81.75 19.25 -0.87
CA ASP A 13 82.49 18.10 -0.38
C ASP A 13 82.89 17.16 -1.52
N SER A 14 84.15 16.81 -1.55
CA SER A 14 84.81 15.97 -2.54
C SER A 14 84.43 14.50 -2.32
N VAL A 15 83.81 13.85 -3.29
CA VAL A 15 83.47 12.44 -3.24
C VAL A 15 84.61 11.60 -3.82
N SER A 16 85.17 10.72 -3.01
CA SER A 16 86.13 9.67 -3.44
C SER A 16 85.34 8.52 -4.10
N ILE A 17 85.70 8.23 -5.35
CA ILE A 17 85.08 7.12 -6.11
C ILE A 17 85.79 5.81 -5.68
N VAL A 18 85.04 4.95 -5.00
CA VAL A 18 85.36 3.53 -4.75
C VAL A 18 84.77 2.70 -5.87
N ALA A 19 85.62 1.95 -6.60
CA ALA A 19 85.14 1.02 -7.63
C ALA A 19 84.39 -0.15 -7.00
N VAL A 20 83.17 -0.27 -7.33
CA VAL A 20 82.28 -1.42 -6.88
C VAL A 20 82.26 -2.47 -7.98
N THR A 21 82.67 -3.68 -7.64
CA THR A 21 82.59 -4.87 -8.50
C THR A 21 81.10 -5.20 -8.68
N PRO A 22 80.63 -5.47 -9.91
CA PRO A 22 79.21 -5.82 -10.11
C PRO A 22 78.84 -7.19 -9.47
N ALA A 23 77.80 -7.19 -8.68
CA ALA A 23 77.26 -8.39 -8.12
C ALA A 23 76.56 -9.26 -9.22
N PRO A 24 76.52 -10.57 -9.07
CA PRO A 24 75.83 -11.45 -10.04
C PRO A 24 74.37 -11.12 -10.19
N THR A 25 73.97 -10.98 -11.44
CA THR A 25 72.57 -10.72 -11.82
C THR A 25 71.69 -11.92 -11.40
N GLU A 26 70.81 -11.72 -10.47
CA GLU A 26 69.74 -12.75 -10.10
C GLU A 26 68.81 -13.00 -11.27
N THR A 27 68.60 -14.27 -11.58
CA THR A 27 67.65 -14.71 -12.61
C THR A 27 66.24 -14.35 -12.11
N PRO A 28 65.38 -13.70 -12.93
CA PRO A 28 64.05 -13.34 -12.51
C PRO A 28 63.25 -14.58 -12.17
N VAL A 29 62.68 -14.63 -10.95
CA VAL A 29 61.71 -15.63 -10.52
C VAL A 29 60.43 -15.44 -11.32
N PRO A 30 59.84 -16.48 -11.93
CA PRO A 30 58.60 -16.31 -12.67
C PRO A 30 57.47 -15.80 -11.74
N THR A 31 56.89 -14.68 -12.12
CA THR A 31 55.72 -14.11 -11.43
C THR A 31 54.55 -15.09 -11.53
N PRO A 32 53.89 -15.46 -10.43
CA PRO A 32 52.76 -16.35 -10.50
C PRO A 32 51.65 -15.71 -11.34
N THR A 33 51.18 -16.46 -12.33
CA THR A 33 50.03 -16.06 -13.15
C THR A 33 48.80 -15.89 -12.24
N PRO A 34 48.11 -14.75 -12.28
CA PRO A 34 46.93 -14.57 -11.47
C PRO A 34 45.89 -15.67 -11.79
N SER A 35 45.41 -16.34 -10.76
CA SER A 35 44.29 -17.29 -10.89
C SER A 35 43.05 -16.55 -11.43
N PRO A 36 42.30 -17.10 -12.38
CA PRO A 36 41.14 -16.45 -12.90
C PRO A 36 40.15 -16.14 -11.76
N THR A 37 39.76 -14.87 -11.62
CA THR A 37 38.73 -14.45 -10.70
C THR A 37 37.44 -15.20 -11.10
N PRO A 38 36.75 -15.86 -10.18
CA PRO A 38 35.49 -16.54 -10.51
C PRO A 38 34.50 -15.51 -11.06
N GLU A 39 33.92 -15.84 -12.20
CA GLU A 39 32.88 -15.02 -12.81
C GLU A 39 31.70 -14.93 -11.83
N PRO A 40 31.14 -13.72 -11.58
CA PRO A 40 30.05 -13.57 -10.64
C PRO A 40 28.87 -14.41 -11.10
N THR A 41 28.42 -15.32 -10.25
CA THR A 41 27.22 -16.10 -10.49
C THR A 41 26.05 -15.15 -10.73
N PRO A 42 25.30 -15.26 -11.84
CA PRO A 42 24.20 -14.37 -12.11
C PRO A 42 23.19 -14.45 -10.97
N VAL A 43 22.92 -13.30 -10.33
CA VAL A 43 21.88 -13.19 -9.33
C VAL A 43 20.55 -13.42 -10.04
N PRO A 44 19.72 -14.38 -9.61
CA PRO A 44 18.43 -14.61 -10.24
C PRO A 44 17.62 -13.32 -10.25
N ALA A 45 17.05 -13.00 -11.40
CA ALA A 45 16.17 -11.83 -11.52
C ALA A 45 15.00 -11.95 -10.52
N PRO A 46 14.61 -10.86 -9.85
CA PRO A 46 13.50 -10.91 -8.91
C PRO A 46 12.25 -11.39 -9.64
N THR A 47 11.60 -12.41 -9.08
CA THR A 47 10.33 -12.93 -9.62
C THR A 47 9.27 -11.83 -9.51
N ALA A 48 8.62 -11.50 -10.62
CA ALA A 48 7.53 -10.52 -10.62
C ALA A 48 6.39 -11.01 -9.74
N ILE A 49 5.93 -10.15 -8.84
CA ILE A 49 4.80 -10.45 -7.97
C ILE A 49 3.51 -10.29 -8.77
N PRO A 50 2.61 -11.28 -8.81
CA PRO A 50 1.36 -11.18 -9.55
C PRO A 50 0.50 -10.02 -9.06
N PHE A 51 -0.25 -9.37 -9.96
CA PHE A 51 -1.17 -8.29 -9.62
C PHE A 51 -2.21 -8.71 -8.56
N SER A 52 -2.72 -9.94 -8.64
CA SER A 52 -3.67 -10.53 -7.69
C SER A 52 -3.18 -10.52 -6.23
N TYR A 53 -1.89 -10.41 -6.04
CA TYR A 53 -1.28 -10.29 -4.73
C TYR A 53 -1.54 -8.92 -4.09
N TYR A 54 -1.52 -7.83 -4.88
CA TYR A 54 -1.86 -6.48 -4.43
C TYR A 54 -3.35 -6.18 -4.49
N ALA A 55 -4.09 -6.95 -5.27
CA ALA A 55 -5.52 -6.79 -5.48
C ALA A 55 -6.25 -8.12 -5.27
N PRO A 56 -6.22 -8.70 -4.07
CA PRO A 56 -6.77 -10.03 -3.82
C PRO A 56 -8.27 -10.12 -4.14
N THR A 57 -9.00 -9.02 -4.03
CA THR A 57 -10.45 -8.99 -4.29
C THR A 57 -10.83 -9.26 -5.75
N VAL A 58 -9.93 -9.13 -6.72
CA VAL A 58 -10.24 -9.45 -8.13
C VAL A 58 -10.44 -10.94 -8.39
N ASN A 59 -9.95 -11.79 -7.50
CA ASN A 59 -10.09 -13.25 -7.59
C ASN A 59 -11.15 -13.81 -6.63
N MET A 60 -11.80 -12.95 -5.87
CA MET A 60 -12.85 -13.35 -4.94
C MET A 60 -14.18 -13.52 -5.65
N THR A 61 -14.98 -14.48 -5.18
CA THR A 61 -16.39 -14.63 -5.57
C THR A 61 -17.20 -13.45 -5.04
N PHE A 62 -18.43 -13.32 -5.55
CA PHE A 62 -19.33 -12.28 -5.03
C PHE A 62 -19.61 -12.49 -3.53
N GLU A 63 -19.82 -13.72 -3.10
CA GLU A 63 -20.06 -14.10 -1.71
C GLU A 63 -18.91 -13.68 -0.81
N GLU A 64 -17.66 -13.90 -1.24
CA GLU A 64 -16.47 -13.47 -0.51
C GLU A 64 -16.33 -11.94 -0.48
N LEU A 65 -16.72 -11.25 -1.57
CA LEU A 65 -16.62 -9.79 -1.68
C LEU A 65 -17.63 -9.03 -0.82
N ILE A 66 -18.79 -9.62 -0.55
CA ILE A 66 -19.75 -9.05 0.39
C ILE A 66 -19.41 -9.36 1.84
N GLY A 67 -18.52 -10.31 2.07
CA GLY A 67 -17.84 -10.66 3.33
C GLY A 67 -18.75 -10.90 4.51
N GLY A 68 -18.54 -12.02 5.15
CA GLY A 68 -18.96 -12.29 6.53
C GLY A 68 -20.41 -12.03 6.86
N LEU A 69 -21.18 -13.08 6.76
CA LEU A 69 -22.61 -13.09 7.06
C LEU A 69 -22.88 -13.63 8.45
N GLU A 70 -21.90 -13.59 9.33
CA GLU A 70 -22.09 -14.03 10.69
C GLU A 70 -22.83 -12.98 11.50
N ASP A 71 -23.78 -13.51 12.20
CA ASP A 71 -24.69 -12.87 13.13
C ASP A 71 -24.01 -12.54 14.48
N THR A 72 -22.69 -12.40 14.47
CA THR A 72 -21.89 -12.09 15.67
C THR A 72 -21.69 -10.61 15.90
N PHE A 73 -22.37 -9.78 15.09
CA PHE A 73 -22.36 -8.34 15.29
C PHE A 73 -23.07 -7.97 16.60
N HIS A 74 -22.33 -7.42 17.53
CA HIS A 74 -22.88 -6.80 18.72
C HIS A 74 -22.95 -5.28 18.56
N GLU A 75 -24.00 -4.65 19.03
CA GLU A 75 -24.17 -3.18 18.95
C GLU A 75 -23.02 -2.40 19.62
N SER A 76 -22.35 -3.01 20.59
CA SER A 76 -21.14 -2.46 21.21
C SER A 76 -19.92 -2.44 20.30
N GLU A 77 -19.95 -3.16 19.18
CA GLU A 77 -18.88 -3.17 18.19
C GLU A 77 -18.88 -1.89 17.36
N GLY A 78 -18.11 -1.03 17.50
CA GLY A 78 -18.09 0.30 16.90
C GLY A 78 -17.87 1.35 17.96
N THR A 79 -17.81 0.90 19.22
CA THR A 79 -17.28 1.73 20.30
C THR A 79 -15.76 1.68 20.29
N GLU A 80 -15.12 2.68 20.86
CA GLU A 80 -13.67 2.75 20.97
C GLU A 80 -13.04 1.51 21.65
N ALA A 81 -13.79 0.87 22.57
CA ALA A 81 -13.36 -0.33 23.26
C ALA A 81 -13.14 -1.53 22.31
N ASN A 82 -13.87 -1.58 21.21
CA ASN A 82 -13.85 -2.67 20.23
C ASN A 82 -13.05 -2.31 18.96
N TRP A 83 -12.45 -1.14 18.91
CA TRP A 83 -11.59 -0.77 17.79
C TRP A 83 -10.34 -1.63 17.75
N PRO A 84 -9.81 -1.92 16.56
CA PRO A 84 -8.56 -2.65 16.44
C PRO A 84 -7.46 -2.00 17.27
N LYS A 85 -6.68 -2.83 17.92
CA LYS A 85 -5.49 -2.40 18.66
C LYS A 85 -4.25 -2.96 17.95
N GLY A 86 -3.12 -2.31 18.11
CA GLY A 86 -1.87 -2.79 17.54
C GLY A 86 -1.72 -2.50 16.04
N TYR A 87 -2.27 -1.40 15.57
CA TYR A 87 -1.96 -0.91 14.22
C TYR A 87 -0.46 -0.79 14.00
N PRO A 88 0.03 -1.00 12.77
CA PRO A 88 1.37 -0.54 12.42
C PRO A 88 1.46 0.98 12.63
N PRO A 89 2.67 1.55 12.79
CA PRO A 89 2.84 3.00 12.90
C PRO A 89 2.12 3.77 11.79
N ALA A 90 1.60 4.96 12.09
CA ALA A 90 0.79 5.76 11.15
C ALA A 90 1.53 6.12 9.86
N ASP A 91 2.86 6.17 9.92
CA ASP A 91 3.74 6.45 8.77
C ASP A 91 4.19 5.19 8.02
N THR A 92 3.63 4.01 8.34
CA THR A 92 3.89 2.77 7.60
C THR A 92 3.33 2.83 6.19
N TYR A 93 2.14 3.43 6.05
CA TYR A 93 1.42 3.48 4.78
C TYR A 93 1.12 4.91 4.34
N TYR A 94 1.04 5.08 3.04
CA TYR A 94 0.46 6.24 2.37
C TYR A 94 -0.64 5.77 1.44
N VAL A 95 -1.81 6.39 1.51
CA VAL A 95 -2.99 5.97 0.77
C VAL A 95 -3.39 7.04 -0.23
N ILE A 96 -3.58 6.64 -1.48
CA ILE A 96 -4.04 7.50 -2.57
C ILE A 96 -5.43 7.02 -3.02
N VAL A 97 -6.41 7.91 -2.98
CA VAL A 97 -7.73 7.73 -3.57
C VAL A 97 -7.79 8.53 -4.87
N ASP A 98 -7.81 7.84 -6.00
CA ASP A 98 -7.92 8.46 -7.30
C ASP A 98 -9.38 8.48 -7.78
N GLU A 99 -9.95 9.70 -7.87
CA GLU A 99 -11.35 9.87 -8.23
C GLU A 99 -11.62 9.67 -9.73
N TYR A 100 -10.62 9.89 -10.59
CA TYR A 100 -10.80 9.67 -12.02
C TYR A 100 -10.93 8.18 -12.34
N TRP A 101 -10.01 7.39 -11.81
CA TRP A 101 -9.95 5.96 -12.07
C TRP A 101 -10.72 5.10 -11.05
N GLN A 102 -11.25 5.70 -10.00
CA GLN A 102 -12.03 5.02 -8.96
C GLN A 102 -11.26 3.87 -8.29
N VAL A 103 -10.05 4.17 -7.87
CA VAL A 103 -9.14 3.24 -7.20
C VAL A 103 -8.62 3.82 -5.90
N VAL A 104 -8.39 2.94 -4.93
CA VAL A 104 -7.59 3.22 -3.74
C VAL A 104 -6.29 2.44 -3.87
N MET A 105 -5.18 3.12 -3.66
CA MET A 105 -3.83 2.55 -3.75
C MET A 105 -3.13 2.77 -2.43
N VAL A 106 -2.58 1.72 -1.86
CA VAL A 106 -1.82 1.76 -0.60
C VAL A 106 -0.36 1.46 -0.90
N TYR A 107 0.51 2.31 -0.43
CA TYR A 107 1.96 2.18 -0.59
C TYR A 107 2.66 2.17 0.76
N THR A 108 3.80 1.49 0.83
CA THR A 108 4.75 1.58 1.93
C THR A 108 6.08 2.14 1.45
N LYS A 109 6.98 2.43 2.39
CA LYS A 109 8.29 3.03 2.10
C LYS A 109 9.23 2.04 1.45
N ASP A 110 9.99 2.52 0.48
CA ASP A 110 11.14 1.82 -0.07
C ASP A 110 12.41 2.02 0.78
N ALA A 111 13.54 1.54 0.30
CA ALA A 111 14.84 1.69 0.97
C ALA A 111 15.29 3.15 1.12
N ASN A 112 14.74 4.08 0.34
CA ASN A 112 15.02 5.50 0.41
C ASN A 112 14.04 6.26 1.32
N GLY A 113 13.04 5.57 1.85
CA GLY A 113 12.00 6.16 2.69
C GLY A 113 10.83 6.77 1.91
N GLU A 114 10.79 6.57 0.57
CA GLU A 114 9.72 7.06 -0.31
C GLU A 114 8.58 6.04 -0.43
N TYR A 115 7.32 6.50 -0.44
CA TYR A 115 6.14 5.63 -0.56
C TYR A 115 5.95 5.14 -1.99
N THR A 116 6.78 4.21 -2.42
CA THR A 116 6.79 3.67 -3.79
C THR A 116 6.46 2.18 -3.87
N GLN A 117 6.47 1.47 -2.74
CA GLN A 117 6.23 0.04 -2.72
C GLN A 117 4.73 -0.25 -2.60
N PRO A 118 4.10 -0.90 -3.59
CA PRO A 118 2.68 -1.20 -3.51
C PRO A 118 2.40 -2.25 -2.43
N VAL A 119 1.30 -2.04 -1.72
CA VAL A 119 0.80 -2.95 -0.68
C VAL A 119 -0.55 -3.49 -1.08
N ARG A 120 -1.49 -2.61 -1.47
CA ARG A 120 -2.84 -3.01 -1.85
C ARG A 120 -3.46 -2.06 -2.86
N TYR A 121 -4.17 -2.62 -3.82
CA TYR A 121 -5.01 -1.91 -4.77
C TYR A 121 -6.47 -2.33 -4.58
N MET A 122 -7.37 -1.36 -4.57
CA MET A 122 -8.79 -1.59 -4.28
C MET A 122 -9.65 -0.84 -5.29
N LEU A 123 -10.68 -1.51 -5.80
CA LEU A 123 -11.73 -0.83 -6.56
C LEU A 123 -12.59 -0.03 -5.58
N CYS A 124 -12.95 1.20 -5.94
CA CYS A 124 -13.78 2.02 -5.07
C CYS A 124 -14.91 2.74 -5.83
N THR A 125 -15.80 3.36 -5.07
CA THR A 125 -16.81 4.29 -5.55
C THR A 125 -16.68 5.58 -4.74
N THR A 126 -16.54 6.71 -5.43
CA THR A 126 -16.44 8.03 -4.82
C THR A 126 -17.70 8.87 -5.06
N GLY A 127 -17.73 10.07 -4.51
CA GLY A 127 -18.83 11.00 -4.62
C GLY A 127 -19.08 11.49 -6.05
N SER A 128 -20.36 11.55 -6.43
CA SER A 128 -20.76 12.14 -7.71
C SER A 128 -20.99 13.63 -7.58
N LYS A 129 -20.89 14.37 -8.71
CA LYS A 129 -21.21 15.81 -8.73
C LYS A 129 -22.66 16.09 -8.31
N LYS A 130 -23.58 15.17 -8.60
CA LYS A 130 -25.01 15.35 -8.31
C LYS A 130 -25.36 15.03 -6.86
N LEU A 131 -24.77 14.00 -6.28
CA LEU A 131 -25.11 13.53 -4.93
C LEU A 131 -24.23 14.17 -3.83
N GLY A 132 -23.02 14.58 -4.19
CA GLY A 132 -22.04 15.20 -3.31
C GLY A 132 -20.63 14.73 -3.67
N PRO A 133 -19.71 15.64 -4.01
CA PRO A 133 -18.35 15.26 -4.38
C PRO A 133 -17.55 14.79 -3.17
N THR A 134 -16.66 13.84 -3.37
CA THR A 134 -15.66 13.49 -2.36
C THR A 134 -14.69 14.66 -2.18
N ARG A 135 -14.41 15.01 -0.93
CA ARG A 135 -13.55 16.13 -0.57
C ARG A 135 -12.09 15.83 -0.90
N LYS A 136 -11.47 16.66 -1.76
CA LYS A 136 -10.06 16.52 -2.18
C LYS A 136 -9.11 17.10 -1.14
N GLY A 137 -7.90 16.55 -1.07
CA GLY A 137 -6.82 17.00 -0.19
C GLY A 137 -6.07 15.85 0.43
N ILE A 138 -5.11 16.16 1.28
CA ILE A 138 -4.36 15.18 2.09
C ILE A 138 -4.83 15.31 3.53
N TYR A 139 -5.26 14.23 4.13
CA TYR A 139 -5.85 14.22 5.46
C TYR A 139 -5.25 13.11 6.31
N PRO A 140 -4.91 13.38 7.58
CA PRO A 140 -4.60 12.32 8.53
C PRO A 140 -5.89 11.56 8.87
N LEU A 141 -5.85 10.24 8.75
CA LEU A 141 -6.96 9.36 9.11
C LEU A 141 -7.36 9.59 10.57
N LYS A 142 -8.65 9.60 10.85
CA LYS A 142 -9.17 9.86 12.20
C LYS A 142 -9.32 8.56 12.99
N GLU A 143 -9.48 8.69 14.29
CA GLU A 143 -9.67 7.56 15.21
C GLU A 143 -11.03 6.88 15.05
N CYS A 144 -12.06 7.63 14.63
CA CYS A 144 -13.43 7.14 14.57
C CYS A 144 -13.59 5.93 13.64
N ARG A 145 -14.03 4.84 14.24
CA ARG A 145 -14.32 3.56 13.60
C ARG A 145 -15.73 3.10 13.97
N ILE A 146 -16.47 2.56 13.01
CA ILE A 146 -17.79 1.95 13.26
C ILE A 146 -17.83 0.62 12.53
N ARG A 147 -18.05 -0.46 13.26
CA ARG A 147 -18.03 -1.81 12.67
C ARG A 147 -19.20 -2.02 11.70
N PHE A 148 -20.42 -1.69 12.09
CA PHE A 148 -21.61 -1.69 11.25
C PHE A 148 -22.51 -0.54 11.68
N GLY A 149 -22.56 0.51 10.90
CA GLY A 149 -23.25 1.76 11.22
C GLY A 149 -24.35 2.10 10.23
N THR A 150 -25.30 2.90 10.72
CA THR A 150 -26.39 3.48 9.92
C THR A 150 -26.06 4.93 9.55
N PHE A 151 -26.40 5.34 8.35
CA PHE A 151 -26.30 6.74 7.95
C PHE A 151 -27.30 7.62 8.70
N ALA A 152 -26.99 8.90 8.82
CA ALA A 152 -27.93 9.88 9.32
C ALA A 152 -29.21 9.87 8.44
N GLY A 153 -30.34 9.62 9.01
CA GLY A 153 -31.61 9.39 8.29
C GLY A 153 -32.11 7.96 8.38
N GLY A 154 -31.25 7.00 8.70
CA GLY A 154 -31.65 5.60 8.96
C GLY A 154 -31.90 4.74 7.72
N ASP A 155 -31.80 5.31 6.51
CA ASP A 155 -32.19 4.63 5.27
C ASP A 155 -31.20 3.59 4.78
N TYR A 156 -29.93 3.67 5.21
CA TYR A 156 -28.85 2.80 4.76
C TYR A 156 -27.89 2.50 5.89
N ALA A 157 -27.19 1.36 5.77
CA ALA A 157 -26.10 0.96 6.64
C ALA A 157 -24.87 0.53 5.84
N ALA A 158 -23.73 0.48 6.48
CA ALA A 158 -22.48 -0.05 5.89
C ALA A 158 -21.57 -0.59 6.98
N GLN A 159 -20.64 -1.46 6.62
CA GLN A 159 -19.64 -2.04 7.51
C GLN A 159 -18.29 -1.29 7.42
N TYR A 160 -17.47 -1.44 8.47
CA TYR A 160 -16.07 -1.01 8.51
C TYR A 160 -15.84 0.46 8.17
N TRP A 161 -16.63 1.32 8.81
CA TRP A 161 -16.46 2.75 8.66
C TRP A 161 -15.15 3.23 9.26
N THR A 162 -14.40 3.99 8.49
CA THR A 162 -13.15 4.59 8.91
C THR A 162 -13.15 6.06 8.51
N LEU A 163 -13.19 6.96 9.48
CA LEU A 163 -13.31 8.40 9.26
C LEU A 163 -12.03 8.98 8.69
N ILE A 164 -12.14 9.65 7.54
CA ILE A 164 -11.03 10.40 6.92
C ILE A 164 -11.07 11.86 7.36
N VAL A 165 -12.12 12.55 6.97
CA VAL A 165 -12.29 13.99 7.24
C VAL A 165 -13.77 14.38 7.26
N SER A 166 -14.18 15.20 8.22
CA SER A 166 -15.57 15.65 8.36
C SER A 166 -16.58 14.50 8.34
N ARG A 167 -17.34 14.32 7.26
CA ARG A 167 -18.30 13.22 7.05
C ARG A 167 -17.88 12.28 5.92
N THR A 168 -16.63 12.33 5.49
CA THR A 168 -16.06 11.44 4.48
C THR A 168 -15.40 10.25 5.14
N TYR A 169 -15.90 9.05 4.84
CA TYR A 169 -15.44 7.78 5.38
C TYR A 169 -15.01 6.85 4.26
N PHE A 170 -14.10 5.92 4.55
CA PHE A 170 -14.08 4.61 3.93
C PHE A 170 -15.15 3.76 4.58
N HIS A 171 -15.87 2.96 3.81
CA HIS A 171 -16.81 1.95 4.29
C HIS A 171 -17.14 0.93 3.20
N SER A 172 -17.81 -0.16 3.56
CA SER A 172 -18.25 -1.16 2.59
C SER A 172 -19.33 -0.65 1.64
N ILE A 173 -19.73 -1.47 0.67
CA ILE A 173 -20.99 -1.32 -0.05
C ILE A 173 -22.17 -1.23 0.93
N LEU A 174 -23.32 -0.76 0.42
CA LEU A 174 -24.46 -0.42 1.26
C LEU A 174 -25.42 -1.59 1.52
N TYR A 175 -26.10 -1.49 2.64
CA TYR A 175 -27.23 -2.32 3.09
C TYR A 175 -28.43 -1.42 3.34
N THR A 176 -29.66 -1.95 3.24
CA THR A 176 -30.87 -1.17 3.56
C THR A 176 -31.06 -0.96 5.06
N LYS A 177 -30.42 -1.78 5.90
CA LYS A 177 -30.39 -1.66 7.36
C LYS A 177 -29.17 -2.39 7.93
N LYS A 178 -28.96 -2.33 9.24
CA LYS A 178 -27.89 -3.09 9.93
C LYS A 178 -28.21 -4.59 9.97
N ASP A 179 -28.22 -5.20 8.79
CA ASP A 179 -28.53 -6.61 8.60
C ASP A 179 -27.82 -7.08 7.33
N PHE A 180 -26.96 -8.06 7.44
CA PHE A 180 -26.13 -8.56 6.34
C PHE A 180 -26.97 -9.08 5.15
N SER A 181 -28.19 -9.60 5.43
CA SER A 181 -29.11 -10.08 4.39
C SER A 181 -29.68 -8.98 3.51
N THR A 182 -29.46 -7.72 3.86
CA THR A 182 -30.04 -6.55 3.19
C THR A 182 -29.07 -5.78 2.31
N LEU A 183 -28.01 -6.45 1.84
CA LEU A 183 -27.05 -5.89 0.89
C LEU A 183 -27.79 -5.36 -0.35
N ILE A 184 -27.36 -4.20 -0.82
CA ILE A 184 -27.93 -3.58 -2.02
C ILE A 184 -27.04 -3.94 -3.22
N VAL A 185 -27.43 -4.97 -3.97
CA VAL A 185 -26.69 -5.47 -5.14
C VAL A 185 -26.38 -4.37 -6.15
N LYS A 186 -27.31 -3.44 -6.37
CA LYS A 186 -27.10 -2.28 -7.24
C LYS A 186 -25.90 -1.46 -6.82
N GLU A 187 -25.67 -1.28 -5.52
CA GLU A 187 -24.53 -0.51 -5.00
C GLU A 187 -23.21 -1.29 -5.13
N TYR A 188 -23.25 -2.62 -5.09
CA TYR A 188 -22.11 -3.44 -5.49
C TYR A 188 -21.79 -3.24 -6.98
N ASN A 189 -22.77 -3.29 -7.86
CA ASN A 189 -22.57 -3.09 -9.30
C ASN A 189 -22.14 -1.65 -9.67
N ASN A 190 -22.32 -0.70 -8.76
CA ASN A 190 -21.82 0.67 -8.90
C ASN A 190 -20.31 0.82 -8.53
N LEU A 191 -19.65 -0.22 -8.02
CA LEU A 191 -18.23 -0.15 -7.74
C LEU A 191 -17.44 0.20 -9.01
N GLY A 192 -16.48 1.10 -8.88
CA GLY A 192 -15.72 1.63 -10.00
C GLY A 192 -16.38 2.85 -10.69
N THR A 193 -17.45 3.40 -10.10
CA THR A 193 -18.13 4.59 -10.64
C THR A 193 -18.27 5.69 -9.57
N ARG A 194 -18.59 6.90 -10.00
CA ARG A 194 -18.88 8.03 -9.09
C ARG A 194 -20.37 8.03 -8.72
N ALA A 195 -20.74 7.32 -7.67
CA ALA A 195 -22.14 7.09 -7.28
C ALA A 195 -22.44 7.30 -5.80
N SER A 196 -21.49 7.75 -4.98
CA SER A 196 -21.71 8.03 -3.57
C SER A 196 -22.07 9.50 -3.28
N HIS A 197 -22.41 9.79 -2.03
CA HIS A 197 -22.66 11.12 -1.50
C HIS A 197 -21.38 11.76 -0.88
N GLY A 198 -20.20 11.27 -1.27
CA GLY A 198 -18.91 11.81 -0.80
C GLY A 198 -18.04 10.80 -0.06
N CYS A 199 -18.60 9.76 0.52
CA CYS A 199 -17.83 8.65 1.10
C CYS A 199 -17.17 7.78 0.02
N ILE A 200 -16.19 6.99 0.42
CA ILE A 200 -15.45 6.06 -0.43
C ILE A 200 -15.93 4.67 -0.11
N ARG A 201 -16.70 4.07 -1.03
CA ARG A 201 -17.24 2.73 -0.90
C ARG A 201 -16.30 1.71 -1.48
N LEU A 202 -16.18 0.57 -0.84
CA LEU A 202 -15.24 -0.51 -1.16
C LEU A 202 -15.95 -1.87 -1.10
N PRO A 203 -15.41 -2.91 -1.74
CA PRO A 203 -15.72 -4.29 -1.37
C PRO A 203 -15.51 -4.49 0.14
N VAL A 204 -16.30 -5.38 0.76
CA VAL A 204 -16.23 -5.58 2.21
C VAL A 204 -14.84 -5.97 2.69
N PRO A 205 -14.12 -6.90 2.04
CA PRO A 205 -12.76 -7.26 2.46
C PRO A 205 -11.77 -6.09 2.40
N ASP A 206 -11.94 -5.17 1.44
CA ASP A 206 -11.08 -4.00 1.30
C ASP A 206 -11.37 -2.94 2.37
N ALA A 207 -12.65 -2.68 2.66
CA ALA A 207 -13.06 -1.81 3.75
C ALA A 207 -12.57 -2.35 5.10
N ARG A 208 -12.65 -3.65 5.30
CA ARG A 208 -12.15 -4.37 6.46
C ARG A 208 -10.64 -4.26 6.58
N TRP A 209 -9.90 -4.43 5.49
CA TRP A 209 -8.45 -4.30 5.49
C TRP A 209 -8.02 -2.89 5.95
N ILE A 210 -8.66 -1.83 5.43
CA ILE A 210 -8.43 -0.45 5.86
C ILE A 210 -8.69 -0.30 7.36
N TRP A 211 -9.81 -0.84 7.82
CA TRP A 211 -10.26 -0.72 9.22
C TRP A 211 -9.28 -1.32 10.21
N TYR A 212 -8.62 -2.44 9.86
CA TYR A 212 -7.65 -3.13 10.70
C TYR A 212 -6.20 -2.66 10.52
N ASN A 213 -5.83 -2.17 9.36
CA ASN A 213 -4.42 -1.93 9.02
C ASN A 213 -4.00 -0.46 9.03
N LEU A 214 -4.90 0.49 8.83
CA LEU A 214 -4.54 1.89 8.79
C LEU A 214 -4.71 2.53 10.16
N ALA A 215 -3.60 2.90 10.79
CA ALA A 215 -3.61 3.62 12.07
C ALA A 215 -4.24 5.02 11.93
N PRO A 216 -4.83 5.57 13.01
CA PRO A 216 -5.07 6.99 13.10
C PRO A 216 -3.79 7.79 12.81
N GLY A 217 -3.89 8.83 12.00
CA GLY A 217 -2.73 9.61 11.54
C GLY A 217 -2.16 9.19 10.18
N THR A 218 -2.47 7.98 9.66
CA THR A 218 -2.09 7.58 8.30
C THR A 218 -2.55 8.62 7.28
N GLN A 219 -1.67 9.03 6.37
CA GLN A 219 -1.98 10.05 5.38
C GLN A 219 -2.82 9.47 4.24
N ILE A 220 -3.96 10.11 3.99
CA ILE A 220 -4.89 9.77 2.93
C ILE A 220 -4.94 10.93 1.95
N GLU A 221 -4.38 10.75 0.76
CA GLU A 221 -4.50 11.68 -0.35
C GLU A 221 -5.76 11.35 -1.16
N ILE A 222 -6.66 12.30 -1.29
CA ILE A 222 -7.82 12.20 -2.18
C ILE A 222 -7.60 13.18 -3.32
N ARG A 223 -7.33 12.65 -4.50
CA ARG A 223 -7.00 13.44 -5.69
C ARG A 223 -8.07 13.33 -6.77
N VAL A 224 -8.09 14.30 -7.67
CA VAL A 224 -8.97 14.26 -8.84
C VAL A 224 -8.57 13.15 -9.80
N GLY A 225 -7.27 12.93 -9.93
CA GLY A 225 -6.70 12.02 -10.91
C GLY A 225 -6.66 12.62 -12.33
N SER A 226 -6.11 11.85 -13.29
CA SER A 226 -6.00 12.27 -14.68
C SER A 226 -6.26 11.11 -15.65
N LYS A 227 -6.87 11.44 -16.79
CA LYS A 227 -7.02 10.48 -17.91
C LYS A 227 -5.67 10.01 -18.44
N SER A 228 -4.66 10.86 -18.39
CA SER A 228 -3.30 10.59 -18.87
C SER A 228 -2.42 9.82 -17.89
N ASP A 229 -2.92 9.50 -16.70
CA ASP A 229 -2.20 8.66 -15.74
C ASP A 229 -2.32 7.18 -16.15
N GLU A 230 -1.42 6.75 -17.05
CA GLU A 230 -1.41 5.39 -17.58
C GLU A 230 -1.10 4.34 -16.52
N ALA A 231 -0.34 4.69 -15.47
CA ALA A 231 -0.04 3.77 -14.36
C ALA A 231 -1.31 3.45 -13.57
N THR A 232 -2.04 4.48 -13.12
CA THR A 232 -3.30 4.29 -12.40
C THR A 232 -4.37 3.66 -13.30
N LYS A 233 -4.39 3.98 -14.58
CA LYS A 233 -5.27 3.34 -15.57
C LYS A 233 -4.99 1.83 -15.66
N ALA A 234 -3.74 1.41 -15.76
CA ALA A 234 -3.36 0.00 -15.81
C ALA A 234 -3.81 -0.78 -14.56
N ILE A 235 -3.70 -0.16 -13.37
CA ILE A 235 -4.25 -0.70 -12.14
C ILE A 235 -5.78 -0.85 -12.27
N ARG A 236 -6.47 0.20 -12.68
CA ARG A 236 -7.95 0.20 -12.80
C ARG A 236 -8.47 -0.84 -13.77
N GLU A 237 -7.76 -1.07 -14.88
CA GLU A 237 -8.16 -2.05 -15.89
C GLU A 237 -8.12 -3.50 -15.38
N GLN A 238 -7.29 -3.76 -14.41
CA GLN A 238 -7.17 -5.06 -13.76
C GLN A 238 -8.13 -5.23 -12.56
N LEU A 239 -8.60 -4.12 -11.96
CA LEU A 239 -9.55 -4.10 -10.86
C LEU A 239 -11.00 -4.20 -11.36
N LYS A 240 -11.35 -5.29 -12.05
CA LYS A 240 -12.71 -5.51 -12.57
C LYS A 240 -13.40 -6.59 -11.76
N LEU A 241 -14.59 -6.27 -11.26
CA LEU A 241 -15.46 -7.23 -10.61
C LEU A 241 -16.58 -7.62 -11.57
N ALA A 242 -16.96 -8.90 -11.55
CA ALA A 242 -18.09 -9.36 -12.34
C ALA A 242 -19.38 -8.76 -11.79
N PRO A 243 -20.25 -8.17 -12.62
CA PRO A 243 -21.55 -7.68 -12.17
C PRO A 243 -22.44 -8.84 -11.72
N VAL A 244 -23.27 -8.55 -10.73
CA VAL A 244 -24.25 -9.49 -10.21
C VAL A 244 -25.65 -9.01 -10.61
N PRO A 245 -26.55 -9.90 -11.06
CA PRO A 245 -27.93 -9.53 -11.35
C PRO A 245 -28.63 -8.91 -10.13
N ASP A 246 -29.43 -7.87 -10.34
CA ASP A 246 -30.14 -7.15 -9.27
C ASP A 246 -31.15 -8.05 -8.52
N TYR A 247 -31.60 -9.14 -9.16
CA TYR A 247 -32.50 -10.12 -8.56
C TYR A 247 -31.77 -11.22 -7.79
N TRP A 248 -30.43 -11.13 -7.64
CA TRP A 248 -29.67 -12.12 -6.90
C TRP A 248 -30.32 -12.36 -5.53
N PRO A 249 -30.66 -13.62 -5.19
CA PRO A 249 -31.38 -13.90 -3.97
C PRO A 249 -30.48 -13.70 -2.76
N GLN A 250 -30.62 -12.57 -2.11
CA GLN A 250 -29.83 -12.19 -0.93
C GLN A 250 -29.84 -13.26 0.16
N LYS A 251 -30.90 -14.05 0.25
CA LYS A 251 -31.00 -15.19 1.18
C LYS A 251 -29.96 -16.29 0.93
N LEU A 252 -29.45 -16.42 -0.29
CA LEU A 252 -28.39 -17.38 -0.61
C LEU A 252 -27.00 -16.84 -0.22
N LEU A 253 -26.88 -15.54 -0.04
CA LEU A 253 -25.64 -14.89 0.37
C LEU A 253 -25.32 -15.12 1.86
N LEU A 254 -26.28 -15.68 2.61
CA LEU A 254 -26.17 -15.92 4.05
C LEU A 254 -25.57 -17.29 4.39
N LYS A 255 -25.21 -18.10 3.41
CA LYS A 255 -24.72 -19.45 3.66
C LYS A 255 -23.21 -19.51 3.59
N ASP A 256 -22.63 -19.92 4.69
CA ASP A 256 -21.36 -20.64 4.79
C ASP A 256 -20.06 -19.89 4.57
N ILE A 257 -20.00 -18.57 4.67
CA ILE A 257 -18.73 -17.87 4.77
C ILE A 257 -18.42 -17.68 6.26
N PRO A 258 -17.51 -18.45 6.83
CA PRO A 258 -17.12 -18.28 8.22
C PRO A 258 -16.46 -16.92 8.39
N TYR A 259 -17.15 -16.03 9.04
CA TYR A 259 -16.66 -14.73 9.44
C TYR A 259 -16.56 -14.70 10.95
N THR A 260 -15.36 -14.60 11.48
CA THR A 260 -15.14 -14.44 12.91
C THR A 260 -14.82 -12.99 13.22
N ASP A 261 -15.62 -12.35 14.07
CA ASP A 261 -15.36 -11.00 14.56
C ASP A 261 -14.16 -10.97 15.54
N ASN A 262 -13.60 -12.11 15.90
CA ASN A 262 -12.39 -12.27 16.72
C ASN A 262 -11.12 -11.97 15.93
N TRP A 263 -11.17 -10.97 15.03
CA TRP A 263 -10.00 -10.55 14.31
C TRP A 263 -9.02 -9.86 15.23
N ARG A 264 -7.85 -10.45 15.30
CA ARG A 264 -6.67 -9.80 15.86
C ARG A 264 -5.86 -9.18 14.73
N ILE A 265 -4.98 -8.25 15.06
CA ILE A 265 -4.06 -7.71 14.07
C ILE A 265 -3.20 -8.81 13.44
N GLU A 266 -2.92 -9.88 14.18
CA GLU A 266 -2.19 -11.06 13.72
C GLU A 266 -2.97 -11.87 12.67
N ASP A 267 -4.30 -11.76 12.67
CA ASP A 267 -5.18 -12.40 11.69
C ASP A 267 -5.40 -11.51 10.45
N VAL A 268 -4.86 -10.31 10.48
CA VAL A 268 -4.95 -9.39 9.35
C VAL A 268 -4.12 -9.94 8.22
N ASP A 269 -4.80 -10.10 7.13
CA ASP A 269 -4.32 -10.48 5.80
C ASP A 269 -2.78 -10.53 5.65
N THR A 270 -2.21 -11.63 6.15
CA THR A 270 -0.77 -11.92 6.01
C THR A 270 -0.36 -12.14 4.55
N THR A 271 -1.33 -12.18 3.63
CA THR A 271 -1.07 -12.19 2.19
C THR A 271 -0.67 -10.82 1.67
N VAL A 272 -0.78 -9.77 2.46
CA VAL A 272 -0.21 -8.47 2.12
C VAL A 272 1.28 -8.52 2.43
N PRO A 273 2.12 -8.48 1.41
CA PRO A 273 3.52 -8.90 1.50
C PRO A 273 4.47 -7.83 1.95
N PHE A 274 4.12 -7.04 2.87
CA PHE A 274 5.06 -6.00 3.18
C PHE A 274 6.28 -6.44 4.03
N VAL A 275 6.30 -7.71 4.45
CA VAL A 275 7.39 -8.22 5.29
C VAL A 275 8.44 -9.03 4.53
N ASN A 276 8.12 -9.73 3.44
CA ASN A 276 9.01 -10.74 2.87
C ASN A 276 9.12 -10.76 1.33
N ALA A 277 8.44 -9.91 0.61
CA ALA A 277 8.51 -9.87 -0.84
C ALA A 277 9.12 -8.56 -1.31
N THR A 278 10.00 -8.63 -2.28
CA THR A 278 10.46 -7.43 -3.01
C THR A 278 9.36 -7.10 -4.03
N PRO A 279 8.51 -6.12 -3.77
CA PRO A 279 7.47 -5.76 -4.72
C PRO A 279 8.07 -5.19 -6.00
N PRO A 280 7.40 -5.36 -7.15
CA PRO A 280 7.83 -4.71 -8.37
C PRO A 280 7.80 -3.19 -8.19
N PRO A 281 8.69 -2.45 -8.84
CA PRO A 281 8.68 -1.00 -8.76
C PRO A 281 7.33 -0.46 -9.26
N VAL A 282 6.81 0.52 -8.53
CA VAL A 282 5.61 1.25 -8.96
C VAL A 282 5.94 1.92 -10.30
N PRO A 283 5.11 1.77 -11.34
CA PRO A 283 5.27 2.54 -12.56
C PRO A 283 5.30 4.03 -12.20
N LYS A 284 6.38 4.71 -12.57
CA LYS A 284 6.47 6.16 -12.38
C LYS A 284 5.37 6.81 -13.20
N SER A 285 4.55 7.62 -12.54
CA SER A 285 3.51 8.45 -13.16
C SER A 285 4.11 9.49 -14.12
#